data_0531c874398eaf49ca13d3dc4a12b898
#
_entry.id   0531c874398eaf49ca13d3dc4a12b898
#
_cell.length_a   1.000
_cell.length_b   1.000
_cell.length_c   1.000
_cell.angle_alpha   90.00
_cell.angle_beta   90.00
_cell.angle_gamma   90.00
#
_symmetry.space_group_name_H-M   'P 1'
#
loop_
_entity.id
_entity.type
_entity.pdbx_description
1 polymer ?
#
loop_
_entity_poly.entity_id
_entity_poly.type
_entity_poly.pdbx_seq_one_letter_code
_entity_poly.pdbx_strand_id
1 'polypeptide(L)'
;MKEKTKQQMRIWAMFCHLSALLGWILLCFLVFLGIPLYLPLNVLSPLLIWRFKKSQYPWIDLQCKESLNFQISLTFYTFIMITVSLIVILISFSLAMTNNGSINGIKNTLDSLLIILVSLILFKLLLQSFVVTFAAVKAYNGEHYRYPFTIRVLR
;
A
#
# COMPACT_ATOMS: atom_id res chain seq x y z
N MET A 1 12.74 -12.46 32.97
CA MET A 1 12.23 -11.08 32.68
C MET A 1 12.72 -10.54 31.33
N LYS A 2 14.01 -10.59 31.03
CA LYS A 2 14.60 -10.12 29.73
C LYS A 2 14.02 -10.80 28.47
N GLU A 3 13.65 -12.07 28.55
CA GLU A 3 13.17 -12.85 27.41
C GLU A 3 11.74 -12.47 27.00
N LYS A 4 10.84 -12.25 27.97
CA LYS A 4 9.48 -11.75 27.72
C LYS A 4 9.50 -10.38 27.05
N THR A 5 10.42 -9.51 27.44
CA THR A 5 10.58 -8.17 26.86
C THR A 5 11.06 -8.25 25.39
N LYS A 6 11.99 -9.16 25.06
CA LYS A 6 12.43 -9.41 23.68
C LYS A 6 11.29 -9.92 22.80
N GLN A 7 10.50 -10.85 23.32
CA GLN A 7 9.35 -11.41 22.59
C GLN A 7 8.30 -10.31 22.32
N GLN A 8 8.00 -9.47 23.30
CA GLN A 8 7.08 -8.34 23.11
C GLN A 8 7.56 -7.36 22.05
N MET A 9 8.85 -7.01 22.04
CA MET A 9 9.44 -6.15 21.01
C MET A 9 9.26 -6.73 19.59
N ARG A 10 9.50 -8.03 19.41
CA ARG A 10 9.34 -8.73 18.13
C ARG A 10 7.89 -8.74 17.67
N ILE A 11 6.95 -8.98 18.58
CA ILE A 11 5.51 -8.94 18.30
C ILE A 11 5.08 -7.55 17.84
N TRP A 12 5.49 -6.47 18.55
CA TRP A 12 5.16 -5.11 18.13
C TRP A 12 5.80 -4.72 16.79
N ALA A 13 7.05 -5.15 16.53
CA ALA A 13 7.71 -4.95 15.25
C ALA A 13 6.95 -5.66 14.11
N MET A 14 6.52 -6.90 14.32
CA MET A 14 5.67 -7.63 13.39
C MET A 14 4.36 -6.88 13.11
N PHE A 15 3.69 -6.38 14.16
CA PHE A 15 2.45 -5.63 14.01
C PHE A 15 2.62 -4.32 13.22
N CYS A 16 3.78 -3.65 13.29
CA CYS A 16 4.07 -2.49 12.45
C CYS A 16 3.96 -2.81 10.95
N HIS A 17 4.39 -3.99 10.54
CA HIS A 17 4.26 -4.43 9.14
C HIS A 17 2.84 -4.89 8.83
N LEU A 18 2.25 -5.77 9.63
CA LEU A 18 0.92 -6.34 9.37
C LEU A 18 -0.21 -5.31 9.46
N SER A 19 -0.07 -4.27 10.26
CA SER A 19 -1.07 -3.21 10.40
C SER A 19 -1.39 -2.51 9.07
N ALA A 20 -0.42 -2.45 8.16
CA ALA A 20 -0.64 -1.92 6.82
C ALA A 20 -1.64 -2.76 6.01
N LEU A 21 -1.64 -4.09 6.16
CA LEU A 21 -2.63 -4.97 5.53
C LEU A 21 -4.01 -4.81 6.17
N LEU A 22 -4.08 -4.65 7.48
CA LEU A 22 -5.34 -4.34 8.17
C LEU A 22 -5.96 -3.03 7.67
N GLY A 23 -5.13 -2.01 7.40
CA GLY A 23 -5.56 -0.77 6.78
C GLY A 23 -6.24 -0.98 5.42
N TRP A 24 -5.73 -1.88 4.60
CA TRP A 24 -6.35 -2.25 3.31
C TRP A 24 -7.68 -3.00 3.49
N ILE A 25 -7.74 -3.96 4.41
CA ILE A 25 -8.98 -4.70 4.70
C ILE A 25 -10.06 -3.74 5.18
N LEU A 26 -9.72 -2.81 6.07
CA LEU A 26 -10.65 -1.80 6.56
C LEU A 26 -11.13 -0.87 5.43
N LEU A 27 -10.24 -0.46 4.52
CA LEU A 27 -10.59 0.37 3.37
C LEU A 27 -11.55 -0.37 2.43
N CYS A 28 -11.29 -1.63 2.11
CA CYS A 28 -12.20 -2.45 1.31
C CYS A 28 -13.58 -2.57 1.99
N PHE A 29 -13.62 -2.75 3.30
CA PHE A 29 -14.86 -2.83 4.06
C PHE A 29 -15.64 -1.50 4.03
N LEU A 30 -14.96 -0.35 4.17
CA LEU A 30 -15.59 0.97 4.08
C LEU A 30 -16.15 1.24 2.69
N VAL A 31 -15.43 0.87 1.64
CA VAL A 31 -15.92 0.98 0.25
C VAL A 31 -17.15 0.11 0.05
N PHE A 32 -17.15 -1.12 0.58
CA PHE A 32 -18.32 -2.01 0.52
C PHE A 32 -19.56 -1.42 1.23
N LEU A 33 -19.35 -0.67 2.32
CA LEU A 33 -20.42 0.07 3.02
C LEU A 33 -20.88 1.35 2.29
N GLY A 34 -20.32 1.65 1.12
CA GLY A 34 -20.66 2.85 0.35
C GLY A 34 -20.07 4.14 0.94
N ILE A 35 -19.08 4.04 1.82
CA ILE A 35 -18.40 5.20 2.43
C ILE A 35 -17.09 5.45 1.65
N PRO A 36 -17.03 6.39 0.70
CA PRO A 36 -15.83 6.67 -0.09
C PRO A 36 -14.81 7.50 0.71
N LEU A 37 -14.41 7.01 1.86
CA LEU A 37 -13.35 7.65 2.67
C LEU A 37 -11.98 7.24 2.11
N TYR A 38 -11.40 8.11 1.29
CA TYR A 38 -10.05 7.94 0.75
C TYR A 38 -8.99 8.38 1.78
N LEU A 39 -9.00 7.74 2.94
CA LEU A 39 -7.94 7.91 3.94
C LEU A 39 -6.82 6.91 3.64
N PRO A 40 -5.54 7.32 3.67
CA PRO A 40 -4.41 6.40 3.52
C PRO A 40 -4.24 5.54 4.78
N LEU A 41 -5.24 4.70 5.06
CA LEU A 41 -5.30 3.84 6.25
C LEU A 41 -4.11 2.88 6.33
N ASN A 42 -3.55 2.50 5.19
CA ASN A 42 -2.34 1.71 5.09
C ASN A 42 -1.10 2.41 5.68
N VAL A 43 -1.06 3.74 5.66
CA VAL A 43 0.01 4.54 6.29
C VAL A 43 -0.34 4.86 7.73
N LEU A 44 -1.62 5.17 8.01
CA LEU A 44 -2.06 5.55 9.36
C LEU A 44 -1.87 4.42 10.37
N SER A 45 -2.17 3.17 9.99
CA SER A 45 -2.07 2.03 10.90
C SER A 45 -0.65 1.82 11.47
N PRO A 46 0.43 1.70 10.66
CA PRO A 46 1.78 1.61 11.19
C PRO A 46 2.26 2.91 11.85
N LEU A 47 1.75 4.08 11.41
CA LEU A 47 2.05 5.37 12.04
C LEU A 47 1.57 5.43 13.49
N LEU A 48 0.37 4.94 13.77
CA LEU A 48 -0.17 4.88 15.12
C LEU A 48 0.70 3.98 16.02
N ILE A 49 1.05 2.78 15.56
CA ILE A 49 1.91 1.88 16.33
C ILE A 49 3.27 2.55 16.59
N TRP A 50 3.87 3.15 15.55
CA TRP A 50 5.13 3.88 15.68
C TRP A 50 5.03 5.01 16.71
N ARG A 51 3.98 5.85 16.64
CA ARG A 51 3.79 6.99 17.52
C ARG A 51 3.70 6.58 19.00
N PHE A 52 3.04 5.46 19.29
CA PHE A 52 2.85 4.99 20.67
C PHE A 52 4.00 4.13 21.20
N LYS A 53 4.78 3.48 20.34
CA LYS A 53 5.77 2.48 20.75
C LYS A 53 7.22 2.86 20.47
N LYS A 54 7.51 3.87 19.64
CA LYS A 54 8.87 4.28 19.25
C LYS A 54 9.81 4.60 20.42
N SER A 55 9.27 5.20 21.48
CA SER A 55 10.06 5.60 22.66
C SER A 55 10.42 4.44 23.59
N GLN A 56 9.75 3.29 23.45
CA GLN A 56 9.95 2.17 24.35
C GLN A 56 11.15 1.31 23.93
N TYR A 57 11.35 1.15 22.61
CA TYR A 57 12.39 0.26 22.08
C TYR A 57 12.91 0.74 20.73
N PRO A 58 14.25 0.92 20.57
CA PRO A 58 14.87 1.33 19.29
C PRO A 58 14.58 0.37 18.13
N TRP A 59 14.42 -0.91 18.41
CA TRP A 59 14.09 -1.92 17.42
C TRP A 59 12.72 -1.69 16.77
N ILE A 60 11.72 -1.32 17.57
CA ILE A 60 10.37 -1.01 17.08
C ILE A 60 10.41 0.26 16.22
N ASP A 61 11.15 1.28 16.64
CA ASP A 61 11.32 2.53 15.88
C ASP A 61 11.84 2.22 14.47
N LEU A 62 12.90 1.43 14.39
CA LEU A 62 13.54 1.05 13.12
C LEU A 62 12.59 0.27 12.20
N GLN A 63 11.90 -0.75 12.70
CA GLN A 63 11.00 -1.59 11.91
C GLN A 63 9.75 -0.81 11.45
N CYS A 64 9.18 0.03 12.32
CA CYS A 64 8.04 0.86 11.97
C CYS A 64 8.40 1.92 10.93
N LYS A 65 9.59 2.54 11.00
CA LYS A 65 10.07 3.48 9.97
C LYS A 65 10.21 2.80 8.62
N GLU A 66 10.74 1.59 8.56
CA GLU A 66 10.83 0.82 7.31
C GLU A 66 9.43 0.52 6.75
N SER A 67 8.49 0.09 7.60
CA SER A 67 7.10 -0.13 7.18
C SER A 67 6.45 1.15 6.66
N LEU A 68 6.59 2.27 7.37
CA LEU A 68 6.05 3.57 6.97
C LEU A 68 6.65 4.06 5.65
N ASN A 69 7.97 4.02 5.49
CA ASN A 69 8.64 4.41 4.25
C ASN A 69 8.12 3.59 3.06
N PHE A 70 7.91 2.30 3.25
CA PHE A 70 7.35 1.43 2.22
C PHE A 70 5.91 1.82 1.86
N GLN A 71 5.03 2.06 2.84
CA GLN A 71 3.65 2.44 2.58
C GLN A 71 3.54 3.83 1.93
N ILE A 72 4.37 4.80 2.33
CA ILE A 72 4.45 6.11 1.70
C ILE A 72 4.90 5.97 0.24
N SER A 73 5.92 5.17 -0.02
CA SER A 73 6.41 4.91 -1.39
C SER A 73 5.34 4.26 -2.26
N LEU A 74 4.63 3.26 -1.74
CA LEU A 74 3.52 2.62 -2.46
C LEU A 74 2.37 3.58 -2.74
N THR A 75 2.05 4.47 -1.82
CA THR A 75 1.03 5.50 -2.01
C THR A 75 1.45 6.46 -3.12
N PHE A 76 2.70 6.89 -3.14
CA PHE A 76 3.25 7.75 -4.18
C PHE A 76 3.23 7.06 -5.55
N TYR A 77 3.68 5.81 -5.65
CA TYR A 77 3.63 5.04 -6.91
C TYR A 77 2.20 4.82 -7.40
N THR A 78 1.26 4.58 -6.47
CA THR A 78 -0.16 4.45 -6.81
C THR A 78 -0.72 5.76 -7.37
N PHE A 79 -0.34 6.89 -6.79
CA PHE A 79 -0.75 8.21 -7.28
C PHE A 79 -0.25 8.45 -8.71
N ILE A 80 1.03 8.16 -8.99
CA ILE A 80 1.59 8.25 -10.35
C ILE A 80 0.83 7.34 -11.31
N MET A 81 0.58 6.09 -10.92
CA MET A 81 -0.14 5.12 -11.75
C MET A 81 -1.55 5.62 -12.11
N ILE A 82 -2.29 6.17 -11.14
CA ILE A 82 -3.63 6.72 -11.37
C ILE A 82 -3.55 7.92 -12.32
N THR A 83 -2.60 8.84 -12.11
CA THR A 83 -2.43 10.02 -12.96
C THR A 83 -2.13 9.63 -14.41
N VAL A 84 -1.20 8.71 -14.63
CA VAL A 84 -0.88 8.20 -15.97
C VAL A 84 -2.10 7.52 -16.61
N SER A 85 -2.84 6.71 -15.85
CA SER A 85 -4.06 6.06 -16.36
C SER A 85 -5.12 7.06 -16.77
N LEU A 86 -5.32 8.13 -16.01
CA LEU A 86 -6.26 9.21 -16.37
C LEU A 86 -5.84 9.91 -17.65
N ILE A 87 -4.56 10.22 -17.84
CA ILE A 87 -4.03 10.83 -19.06
C ILE A 87 -4.29 9.92 -20.26
N VAL A 88 -4.00 8.62 -20.14
CA VAL A 88 -4.24 7.65 -21.22
C VAL A 88 -5.72 7.57 -21.58
N ILE A 89 -6.62 7.56 -20.59
CA ILE A 89 -8.08 7.57 -20.81
C ILE A 89 -8.51 8.83 -21.56
N LEU A 90 -8.03 10.01 -21.17
CA LEU A 90 -8.36 11.28 -21.81
C LEU A 90 -7.87 11.33 -23.26
N ILE A 91 -6.65 10.87 -23.53
CA ILE A 91 -6.09 10.80 -24.88
C ILE A 91 -6.92 9.81 -25.74
N SER A 92 -7.22 8.63 -25.23
CA SER A 92 -8.01 7.61 -25.94
C SER A 92 -9.40 8.12 -26.27
N PHE A 93 -10.05 8.82 -25.36
CA PHE A 93 -11.35 9.45 -25.55
C PHE A 93 -11.29 10.54 -26.63
N SER A 94 -10.28 11.42 -26.57
CA SER A 94 -10.08 12.48 -27.57
C SER A 94 -9.88 11.91 -28.98
N LEU A 95 -9.04 10.90 -29.13
CA LEU A 95 -8.82 10.21 -30.42
C LEU A 95 -10.08 9.53 -30.96
N ALA A 96 -10.87 8.93 -30.09
CA ALA A 96 -12.13 8.30 -30.46
C ALA A 96 -13.15 9.32 -30.98
N MET A 97 -13.21 10.51 -30.38
CA MET A 97 -14.10 11.60 -30.83
C MET A 97 -13.67 12.20 -32.16
N THR A 98 -12.37 12.33 -32.44
CA THR A 98 -11.87 12.91 -33.69
C THR A 98 -12.02 11.98 -34.89
N ASN A 99 -11.97 10.67 -34.70
CA ASN A 99 -11.97 9.68 -35.79
C ASN A 99 -13.39 9.17 -36.14
N ASN A 100 -14.45 9.92 -35.85
CA ASN A 100 -15.86 9.45 -36.01
C ASN A 100 -16.08 8.06 -35.43
N GLY A 101 -15.42 7.76 -34.31
CA GLY A 101 -15.45 6.48 -33.66
C GLY A 101 -16.88 6.08 -33.31
N SER A 102 -17.24 4.86 -33.70
CA SER A 102 -18.51 4.31 -33.27
C SER A 102 -18.56 4.24 -31.75
N ILE A 103 -19.73 4.47 -31.17
CA ILE A 103 -19.97 4.35 -29.69
C ILE A 103 -19.44 3.03 -29.17
N ASN A 104 -19.56 1.95 -29.95
CA ASN A 104 -19.04 0.62 -29.61
C ASN A 104 -17.50 0.59 -29.54
N GLY A 105 -16.81 1.30 -30.42
CA GLY A 105 -15.33 1.40 -30.35
C GLY A 105 -14.85 2.10 -29.09
N ILE A 106 -15.49 3.21 -28.70
CA ILE A 106 -15.19 3.92 -27.46
C ILE A 106 -15.41 3.03 -26.25
N LYS A 107 -16.55 2.34 -26.19
CA LYS A 107 -16.90 1.41 -25.10
C LYS A 107 -15.85 0.31 -24.96
N ASN A 108 -15.50 -0.36 -26.04
CA ASN A 108 -14.51 -1.45 -26.01
C ASN A 108 -13.14 -0.97 -25.53
N THR A 109 -12.72 0.24 -25.92
CA THR A 109 -11.45 0.82 -25.46
C THR A 109 -11.49 1.11 -23.95
N LEU A 110 -12.59 1.69 -23.46
CA LEU A 110 -12.76 1.95 -22.03
C LEU A 110 -12.80 0.67 -21.20
N ASP A 111 -13.53 -0.34 -21.65
CA ASP A 111 -13.61 -1.64 -20.98
C ASP A 111 -12.23 -2.31 -20.91
N SER A 112 -11.45 -2.27 -21.98
CA SER A 112 -10.09 -2.81 -22.02
C SER A 112 -9.16 -2.08 -21.04
N LEU A 113 -9.21 -0.74 -21.01
CA LEU A 113 -8.42 0.07 -20.07
C LEU A 113 -8.80 -0.21 -18.62
N LEU A 114 -10.08 -0.39 -18.34
CA LEU A 114 -10.57 -0.72 -17.00
C LEU A 114 -10.07 -2.09 -16.55
N ILE A 115 -10.11 -3.10 -17.42
CA ILE A 115 -9.59 -4.44 -17.13
C ILE A 115 -8.09 -4.38 -16.82
N ILE A 116 -7.32 -3.64 -17.61
CA ILE A 116 -5.87 -3.48 -17.39
C ILE A 116 -5.63 -2.80 -16.02
N LEU A 117 -6.34 -1.73 -15.72
CA LEU A 117 -6.20 -1.00 -14.46
C LEU A 117 -6.51 -1.89 -13.25
N VAL A 118 -7.62 -2.63 -13.29
CA VAL A 118 -8.00 -3.56 -12.23
C VAL A 118 -6.95 -4.66 -12.06
N SER A 119 -6.44 -5.21 -13.16
CA SER A 119 -5.39 -6.24 -13.13
C SER A 119 -4.11 -5.73 -12.48
N LEU A 120 -3.69 -4.49 -12.78
CA LEU A 120 -2.52 -3.86 -12.17
C LEU A 120 -2.71 -3.61 -10.67
N ILE A 121 -3.90 -3.20 -10.26
CA ILE A 121 -4.23 -3.01 -8.84
C ILE A 121 -4.18 -4.34 -8.09
N LEU A 122 -4.78 -5.40 -8.63
CA LEU A 122 -4.76 -6.74 -8.03
C LEU A 122 -3.32 -7.28 -7.92
N PHE A 123 -2.54 -7.15 -8.97
CA PHE A 123 -1.13 -7.56 -8.97
C PHE A 123 -0.33 -6.83 -7.90
N LYS A 124 -0.50 -5.50 -7.80
CA LYS A 124 0.12 -4.69 -6.74
C LYS A 124 -0.27 -5.18 -5.34
N LEU A 125 -1.56 -5.45 -5.10
CA LEU A 125 -2.05 -5.92 -3.80
C LEU A 125 -1.44 -7.27 -3.42
N LEU A 126 -1.32 -8.19 -4.38
CA LEU A 126 -0.68 -9.50 -4.17
C LEU A 126 0.81 -9.34 -3.81
N LEU A 127 1.55 -8.54 -4.57
CA LEU A 127 2.96 -8.26 -4.29
C LEU A 127 3.14 -7.59 -2.91
N GLN A 128 2.31 -6.59 -2.61
CA GLN A 128 2.36 -5.89 -1.33
C GLN A 128 2.10 -6.86 -0.17
N SER A 129 1.07 -7.70 -0.24
CA SER A 129 0.75 -8.65 0.83
C SER A 129 1.87 -9.65 1.04
N PHE A 130 2.49 -10.16 -0.02
CA PHE A 130 3.63 -11.07 0.05
C PHE A 130 4.83 -10.41 0.75
N VAL A 131 5.23 -9.23 0.28
CA VAL A 131 6.41 -8.52 0.79
C VAL A 131 6.21 -8.08 2.24
N VAL A 132 5.01 -7.60 2.60
CA VAL A 132 4.67 -7.18 3.98
C VAL A 132 4.65 -8.38 4.92
N THR A 133 4.08 -9.51 4.51
CA THR A 133 4.06 -10.73 5.34
C THR A 133 5.48 -11.26 5.54
N PHE A 134 6.31 -11.25 4.49
CA PHE A 134 7.72 -11.65 4.61
C PHE A 134 8.49 -10.76 5.58
N ALA A 135 8.30 -9.42 5.49
CA ALA A 135 8.90 -8.45 6.42
C ALA A 135 8.43 -8.69 7.87
N ALA A 136 7.14 -8.98 8.06
CA ALA A 136 6.57 -9.26 9.37
C ALA A 136 7.18 -10.51 10.01
N VAL A 137 7.38 -11.58 9.24
CA VAL A 137 8.04 -12.82 9.71
C VAL A 137 9.49 -12.54 10.08
N LYS A 138 10.23 -11.79 9.25
CA LYS A 138 11.61 -11.38 9.54
C LYS A 138 11.71 -10.56 10.84
N ALA A 139 10.82 -9.59 11.01
CA ALA A 139 10.76 -8.77 12.23
C ALA A 139 10.45 -9.60 13.48
N TYR A 140 9.56 -10.58 13.37
CA TYR A 140 9.26 -11.53 14.45
C TYR A 140 10.48 -12.39 14.82
N ASN A 141 11.27 -12.82 13.86
CA ASN A 141 12.51 -13.57 14.08
C ASN A 141 13.63 -12.68 14.66
N GLY A 142 13.45 -11.37 14.72
CA GLY A 142 14.45 -10.41 15.20
C GLY A 142 15.44 -10.03 14.12
N GLU A 143 15.09 -10.23 12.85
CA GLU A 143 15.90 -9.86 11.70
C GLU A 143 15.46 -8.54 11.12
N HIS A 144 16.40 -7.71 10.68
CA HIS A 144 16.09 -6.48 9.99
C HIS A 144 15.79 -6.75 8.52
N TYR A 145 14.59 -6.33 8.08
CA TYR A 145 14.20 -6.40 6.68
C TYR A 145 14.10 -5.01 6.08
N ARG A 146 14.80 -4.81 4.96
CA ARG A 146 14.74 -3.60 4.15
C ARG A 146 13.86 -3.84 2.94
N TYR A 147 12.84 -3.01 2.79
CA TYR A 147 11.97 -3.11 1.62
C TYR A 147 12.69 -2.66 0.34
N PRO A 148 12.55 -3.40 -0.76
CA PRO A 148 13.06 -2.97 -2.05
C PRO A 148 12.25 -1.76 -2.58
N PHE A 149 12.90 -0.93 -3.40
CA PHE A 149 12.26 0.21 -4.07
C PHE A 149 11.56 1.22 -3.16
N THR A 150 12.07 1.39 -1.95
CA THR A 150 11.48 2.28 -0.95
C THR A 150 12.17 3.63 -0.93
N ILE A 151 11.38 4.71 -1.05
CA ILE A 151 11.84 6.08 -0.84
C ILE A 151 11.92 6.31 0.68
N ARG A 152 13.11 6.62 1.18
CA ARG A 152 13.34 6.82 2.62
C ARG A 152 13.04 8.25 3.02
N VAL A 153 11.81 8.49 3.44
CA VAL A 153 11.35 9.78 3.96
C VAL A 153 11.70 9.91 5.45
N LEU A 154 11.53 8.82 6.20
CA LEU A 154 11.85 8.74 7.62
C LEU A 154 13.24 8.11 7.80
N ARG A 155 14.17 8.82 8.42
CA ARG A 155 15.53 8.37 8.74
C ARG A 155 15.66 8.07 10.24
#